data_9efc53e68c5d141bacfdd28d79b53276
#
_entry.id   9efc53e68c5d141bacfdd28d79b53276
#
_cell.length_a   1.000
_cell.length_b   1.000
_cell.length_c   1.000
_cell.angle_alpha   90.00
_cell.angle_beta   90.00
_cell.angle_gamma   90.00
#
_symmetry.space_group_name_H-M   'P 1'
#
loop_
_entity.id
_entity.type
_entity.pdbx_description
1 polymer ?
#
loop_
_entity_poly.entity_id
_entity_poly.type
_entity_poly.pdbx_seq_one_letter_code
_entity_poly.pdbx_strand_id
1 'polypeptide(L)'
;MTRIVVVGSINMDLVTLAPRFVGPGETITGDRFLTIPGGKGANQAVAAARLGAQVAMVGNIGDDAFGQSLYDGLKAEGIDVSHVTRIEGIGSGTASITVAGGENQIVVVPAANGRVTPAQVDAARDVIRGADAVLVQLEIPLDAVEATLRIAHDEGVPVILNPAPAQKLPLEWLKQVRFITPNQHELAMVLGAPADTDFRELMRQAPCPVVLTRGEDGAWFRDKDDEPRHQAGFKVDAVDSTGAGDTFNAALAVYLAEGLDVAVRKACATAAIAVSRLGAQGGMPRAEEVAAFLESHP
;
A
#
# COMPACT_ATOMS: atom_id res chain seq x y z
N MET A 1 8.82 17.00 -10.83
CA MET A 1 7.77 16.49 -9.90
C MET A 1 7.49 15.06 -10.34
N THR A 2 7.61 14.10 -9.44
CA THR A 2 7.43 12.67 -9.74
C THR A 2 5.95 12.39 -10.03
N ARG A 3 5.66 11.59 -11.06
CA ARG A 3 4.31 11.18 -11.46
C ARG A 3 4.10 9.73 -11.10
N ILE A 4 3.11 9.45 -10.28
CA ILE A 4 2.80 8.11 -9.79
C ILE A 4 1.38 7.73 -10.22
N VAL A 5 1.24 6.54 -10.76
CA VAL A 5 -0.09 5.92 -10.95
C VAL A 5 -0.27 4.84 -9.90
N VAL A 6 -1.39 4.84 -9.21
CA VAL A 6 -1.75 3.80 -8.27
C VAL A 6 -2.94 3.02 -8.84
N VAL A 7 -2.77 1.71 -9.02
CA VAL A 7 -3.86 0.81 -9.42
C VAL A 7 -4.19 -0.06 -8.20
N GLY A 8 -5.36 0.15 -7.58
CA GLY A 8 -5.61 -0.54 -6.32
C GLY A 8 -6.97 -0.25 -5.69
N SER A 9 -7.09 -0.66 -4.43
CA SER A 9 -8.30 -0.61 -3.62
C SER A 9 -8.58 0.77 -3.03
N ILE A 10 -9.87 1.03 -2.83
CA ILE A 10 -10.40 2.20 -2.13
C ILE A 10 -11.44 1.69 -1.14
N ASN A 11 -11.18 1.78 0.17
CA ASN A 11 -12.04 1.25 1.23
C ASN A 11 -12.52 2.33 2.19
N MET A 12 -13.64 2.05 2.84
CA MET A 12 -14.01 2.69 4.09
C MET A 12 -13.78 1.71 5.24
N ASP A 13 -12.89 2.06 6.16
CA ASP A 13 -12.62 1.28 7.36
C ASP A 13 -13.65 1.63 8.43
N LEU A 14 -14.36 0.62 8.91
CA LEU A 14 -15.42 0.68 9.92
C LEU A 14 -14.82 0.19 11.24
N VAL A 15 -14.33 1.11 12.05
CA VAL A 15 -13.55 0.79 13.26
C VAL A 15 -14.44 0.86 14.48
N THR A 16 -14.56 -0.26 15.20
CA THR A 16 -15.24 -0.34 16.50
C THR A 16 -14.19 -0.57 17.60
N LEU A 17 -14.13 0.36 18.54
CA LEU A 17 -13.38 0.15 19.78
C LEU A 17 -14.28 -0.57 20.77
N ALA A 18 -13.79 -1.66 21.36
CA ALA A 18 -14.54 -2.48 22.30
C ALA A 18 -13.65 -2.90 23.48
N PRO A 19 -14.24 -3.16 24.67
CA PRO A 19 -13.48 -3.61 25.85
C PRO A 19 -12.84 -4.99 25.66
N ARG A 20 -13.40 -5.82 24.78
CA ARG A 20 -12.87 -7.14 24.37
C ARG A 20 -13.47 -7.56 23.02
N PHE A 21 -12.93 -8.59 22.41
CA PHE A 21 -13.54 -9.21 21.24
C PHE A 21 -14.85 -9.91 21.60
N VAL A 22 -15.82 -9.89 20.68
CA VAL A 22 -17.12 -10.56 20.83
C VAL A 22 -17.02 -12.02 20.43
N GLY A 23 -17.57 -12.91 21.26
CA GLY A 23 -17.67 -14.35 20.98
C GLY A 23 -18.88 -14.70 20.09
N PRO A 24 -18.90 -15.92 19.52
CA PRO A 24 -20.03 -16.39 18.73
C PRO A 24 -21.35 -16.34 19.52
N GLY A 25 -22.39 -15.73 18.91
CA GLY A 25 -23.72 -15.60 19.51
C GLY A 25 -23.83 -14.56 20.63
N GLU A 26 -22.78 -13.80 20.89
CA GLU A 26 -22.73 -12.77 21.94
C GLU A 26 -23.02 -11.37 21.37
N THR A 27 -23.54 -10.50 22.22
CA THR A 27 -23.69 -9.06 21.95
C THR A 27 -23.03 -8.28 23.07
N ILE A 28 -22.16 -7.36 22.75
CA ILE A 28 -21.53 -6.44 23.71
C ILE A 28 -21.73 -5.00 23.27
N THR A 29 -21.58 -4.07 24.22
CA THR A 29 -21.55 -2.64 23.91
C THR A 29 -20.12 -2.23 23.60
N GLY A 30 -19.90 -1.58 22.46
CA GLY A 30 -18.63 -0.95 22.10
C GLY A 30 -18.52 0.44 22.71
N ASP A 31 -17.26 0.95 22.79
CA ASP A 31 -16.96 2.25 23.37
C ASP A 31 -17.03 3.39 22.32
N ARG A 32 -16.65 3.11 21.10
CA ARG A 32 -16.58 4.10 20.01
C ARG A 32 -16.68 3.44 18.65
N PHE A 33 -17.33 4.15 17.72
CA PHE A 33 -17.34 3.79 16.29
C PHE A 33 -16.76 4.93 15.45
N LEU A 34 -15.93 4.57 14.47
CA LEU A 34 -15.29 5.51 13.54
C LEU A 34 -15.41 4.97 12.11
N THR A 35 -15.58 5.88 11.16
CA THR A 35 -15.41 5.61 9.73
C THR A 35 -14.17 6.34 9.23
N ILE A 36 -13.20 5.60 8.68
CA ILE A 36 -11.88 6.12 8.30
C ILE A 36 -11.61 5.73 6.86
N PRO A 37 -11.22 6.67 5.97
CA PRO A 37 -10.75 6.34 4.64
C PRO A 37 -9.53 5.41 4.70
N GLY A 38 -9.58 4.34 3.92
CA GLY A 38 -8.56 3.30 3.87
C GLY A 38 -8.48 2.63 2.50
N GLY A 39 -7.99 1.38 2.48
CA GLY A 39 -7.64 0.64 1.28
C GLY A 39 -6.21 0.93 0.83
N LYS A 40 -5.45 -0.14 0.58
CA LYS A 40 -4.00 -0.03 0.29
C LYS A 40 -3.71 0.89 -0.89
N GLY A 41 -4.53 0.81 -1.96
CA GLY A 41 -4.39 1.69 -3.11
C GLY A 41 -4.59 3.16 -2.73
N ALA A 42 -5.70 3.50 -2.09
CA ALA A 42 -5.99 4.87 -1.66
C ALA A 42 -4.95 5.39 -0.66
N ASN A 43 -4.51 4.55 0.27
CA ASN A 43 -3.47 4.89 1.25
C ASN A 43 -2.15 5.25 0.55
N GLN A 44 -1.69 4.43 -0.40
CA GLN A 44 -0.47 4.68 -1.15
C GLN A 44 -0.59 5.93 -2.03
N ALA A 45 -1.77 6.17 -2.62
CA ALA A 45 -2.03 7.37 -3.41
C ALA A 45 -1.97 8.64 -2.55
N VAL A 46 -2.62 8.66 -1.39
CA VAL A 46 -2.60 9.79 -0.44
C VAL A 46 -1.20 10.05 0.07
N ALA A 47 -0.47 9.01 0.48
CA ALA A 47 0.91 9.17 0.94
C ALA A 47 1.80 9.76 -0.15
N ALA A 48 1.73 9.25 -1.40
CA ALA A 48 2.52 9.78 -2.51
C ALA A 48 2.17 11.25 -2.83
N ALA A 49 0.89 11.63 -2.80
CA ALA A 49 0.46 13.01 -3.02
C ALA A 49 1.00 13.96 -1.94
N ARG A 50 0.92 13.57 -0.67
CA ARG A 50 1.47 14.35 0.46
C ARG A 50 2.99 14.49 0.41
N LEU A 51 3.68 13.53 -0.20
CA LEU A 51 5.12 13.60 -0.46
C LEU A 51 5.48 14.43 -1.71
N GLY A 52 4.48 15.07 -2.33
CA GLY A 52 4.68 16.03 -3.43
C GLY A 52 4.68 15.39 -4.83
N ALA A 53 4.23 14.14 -4.98
CA ALA A 53 4.04 13.56 -6.30
C ALA A 53 2.75 14.06 -6.97
N GLN A 54 2.72 14.04 -8.30
CA GLN A 54 1.48 14.08 -9.07
C GLN A 54 0.93 12.64 -9.14
N VAL A 55 -0.26 12.42 -8.60
CA VAL A 55 -0.82 11.08 -8.45
C VAL A 55 -2.10 10.94 -9.24
N ALA A 56 -2.23 9.83 -10.01
CA ALA A 56 -3.49 9.39 -10.57
C ALA A 56 -3.90 8.05 -9.94
N MET A 57 -5.18 7.92 -9.58
CA MET A 57 -5.75 6.70 -8.99
C MET A 57 -6.60 5.97 -10.01
N VAL A 58 -6.33 4.67 -10.20
CA VAL A 58 -7.15 3.73 -10.98
C VAL A 58 -7.77 2.73 -10.01
N GLY A 59 -9.08 2.72 -9.92
CA GLY A 59 -9.79 1.86 -8.97
C GLY A 59 -11.29 2.07 -9.01
N ASN A 60 -12.01 1.44 -8.08
CA ASN A 60 -13.46 1.54 -8.04
C ASN A 60 -13.96 1.98 -6.66
N ILE A 61 -15.06 2.72 -6.70
CA ILE A 61 -15.90 3.04 -5.54
C ILE A 61 -17.31 2.50 -5.76
N GLY A 62 -18.06 2.35 -4.68
CA GLY A 62 -19.46 1.97 -4.76
C GLY A 62 -20.39 3.13 -5.07
N ASP A 63 -21.64 2.76 -5.34
CA ASP A 63 -22.76 3.71 -5.50
C ASP A 63 -23.47 3.94 -4.15
N ASP A 64 -22.68 4.40 -3.18
CA ASP A 64 -23.13 4.65 -1.83
C ASP A 64 -22.49 5.92 -1.24
N ALA A 65 -22.89 6.30 -0.02
CA ALA A 65 -22.36 7.47 0.68
C ALA A 65 -20.86 7.35 0.97
N PHE A 66 -20.35 6.12 1.19
CA PHE A 66 -18.93 5.89 1.39
C PHE A 66 -18.16 6.17 0.11
N GLY A 67 -18.64 5.69 -1.06
CA GLY A 67 -18.02 5.95 -2.35
C GLY A 67 -17.89 7.44 -2.66
N GLN A 68 -18.94 8.23 -2.38
CA GLN A 68 -18.87 9.67 -2.56
C GLN A 68 -17.83 10.31 -1.63
N SER A 69 -17.84 9.94 -0.34
CA SER A 69 -16.88 10.47 0.64
C SER A 69 -15.42 10.13 0.28
N LEU A 70 -15.16 8.88 -0.15
CA LEU A 70 -13.84 8.43 -0.57
C LEU A 70 -13.34 9.15 -1.82
N TYR A 71 -14.22 9.34 -2.81
CA TYR A 71 -13.91 10.08 -4.03
C TYR A 71 -13.55 11.55 -3.73
N ASP A 72 -14.36 12.20 -2.91
CA ASP A 72 -14.14 13.61 -2.54
C ASP A 72 -12.86 13.76 -1.69
N GLY A 73 -12.56 12.78 -0.82
CA GLY A 73 -11.33 12.73 -0.04
C GLY A 73 -10.08 12.64 -0.92
N LEU A 74 -10.06 11.76 -1.91
CA LEU A 74 -8.95 11.64 -2.87
C LEU A 74 -8.75 12.94 -3.66
N LYS A 75 -9.84 13.56 -4.11
CA LYS A 75 -9.76 14.87 -4.79
C LYS A 75 -9.21 15.98 -3.90
N ALA A 76 -9.58 15.99 -2.62
CA ALA A 76 -9.09 16.98 -1.67
C ALA A 76 -7.58 16.86 -1.42
N GLU A 77 -7.00 15.66 -1.56
CA GLU A 77 -5.54 15.45 -1.54
C GLU A 77 -4.85 15.78 -2.88
N GLY A 78 -5.59 16.27 -3.87
CA GLY A 78 -5.05 16.66 -5.19
C GLY A 78 -4.78 15.49 -6.14
N ILE A 79 -5.35 14.33 -5.85
CA ILE A 79 -5.19 13.12 -6.67
C ILE A 79 -6.12 13.21 -7.90
N ASP A 80 -5.61 12.86 -9.07
CA ASP A 80 -6.43 12.68 -10.26
C ASP A 80 -7.28 11.41 -10.13
N VAL A 81 -8.58 11.60 -10.06
CA VAL A 81 -9.59 10.55 -9.92
C VAL A 81 -10.35 10.26 -11.22
N SER A 82 -9.86 10.73 -12.37
CA SER A 82 -10.52 10.53 -13.68
C SER A 82 -10.67 9.06 -14.06
N HIS A 83 -9.83 8.17 -13.49
CA HIS A 83 -9.86 6.72 -13.65
C HIS A 83 -10.47 5.98 -12.46
N VAL A 84 -11.09 6.69 -11.52
CA VAL A 84 -11.90 6.08 -10.44
C VAL A 84 -13.33 5.94 -10.93
N THR A 85 -13.78 4.68 -11.05
CA THR A 85 -15.12 4.35 -11.58
C THR A 85 -16.09 4.08 -10.44
N ARG A 86 -17.27 4.66 -10.50
CA ARG A 86 -18.41 4.33 -9.63
C ARG A 86 -19.14 3.12 -10.20
N ILE A 87 -19.29 2.08 -9.41
CA ILE A 87 -19.97 0.84 -9.82
C ILE A 87 -21.43 0.88 -9.33
N GLU A 88 -22.36 1.04 -10.27
CA GLU A 88 -23.79 1.12 -9.98
C GLU A 88 -24.31 -0.14 -9.28
N GLY A 89 -25.13 0.05 -8.25
CA GLY A 89 -25.80 -1.03 -7.50
C GLY A 89 -24.87 -1.87 -6.63
N ILE A 90 -23.58 -1.47 -6.48
CA ILE A 90 -22.62 -2.17 -5.62
C ILE A 90 -22.07 -1.19 -4.59
N GLY A 91 -21.94 -1.63 -3.33
CA GLY A 91 -21.35 -0.83 -2.26
C GLY A 91 -19.83 -0.64 -2.41
N SER A 92 -19.30 0.35 -1.73
CA SER A 92 -17.85 0.56 -1.63
C SER A 92 -17.17 -0.57 -0.86
N GLY A 93 -15.89 -0.81 -1.14
CA GLY A 93 -15.07 -1.70 -0.34
C GLY A 93 -15.04 -1.26 1.12
N THR A 94 -15.13 -2.21 2.05
CA THR A 94 -15.09 -1.93 3.49
C THR A 94 -14.16 -2.89 4.22
N ALA A 95 -13.54 -2.41 5.30
CA ALA A 95 -12.91 -3.24 6.31
C ALA A 95 -13.66 -3.06 7.63
N SER A 96 -14.27 -4.13 8.14
CA SER A 96 -14.85 -4.15 9.51
C SER A 96 -13.73 -4.47 10.48
N ILE A 97 -13.38 -3.52 11.34
CA ILE A 97 -12.24 -3.60 12.24
C ILE A 97 -12.74 -3.50 13.68
N THR A 98 -12.52 -4.53 14.47
CA THR A 98 -12.71 -4.48 15.92
C THR A 98 -11.37 -4.36 16.60
N VAL A 99 -11.21 -3.34 17.43
CA VAL A 99 -10.00 -3.11 18.23
C VAL A 99 -10.33 -3.36 19.70
N ALA A 100 -9.57 -4.25 20.34
CA ALA A 100 -9.74 -4.60 21.74
C ALA A 100 -8.43 -5.09 22.35
N GLY A 101 -8.09 -4.64 23.57
CA GLY A 101 -6.88 -5.10 24.28
C GLY A 101 -5.56 -4.81 23.56
N GLY A 102 -5.51 -3.82 22.66
CA GLY A 102 -4.33 -3.50 21.86
C GLY A 102 -4.15 -4.35 20.59
N GLU A 103 -5.11 -5.25 20.32
CA GLU A 103 -5.14 -6.09 19.12
C GLU A 103 -6.29 -5.70 18.19
N ASN A 104 -6.28 -6.18 16.96
CA ASN A 104 -7.38 -5.99 16.00
C ASN A 104 -7.83 -7.29 15.34
N GLN A 105 -9.09 -7.33 14.95
CA GLN A 105 -9.67 -8.32 14.08
C GLN A 105 -10.28 -7.60 12.87
N ILE A 106 -9.93 -8.06 11.67
CA ILE A 106 -10.30 -7.38 10.43
C ILE A 106 -11.01 -8.35 9.49
N VAL A 107 -12.16 -7.93 8.98
CA VAL A 107 -12.88 -8.61 7.89
C VAL A 107 -13.01 -7.63 6.74
N VAL A 108 -12.45 -7.97 5.59
CA VAL A 108 -12.51 -7.13 4.38
C VAL A 108 -13.61 -7.63 3.45
N VAL A 109 -14.42 -6.71 2.96
CA VAL A 109 -15.40 -6.93 1.88
C VAL A 109 -14.96 -6.12 0.67
N PRO A 110 -14.45 -6.77 -0.38
CA PRO A 110 -13.91 -6.07 -1.57
C PRO A 110 -14.97 -5.23 -2.31
N ALA A 111 -16.20 -5.72 -2.42
CA ALA A 111 -17.32 -5.04 -3.07
C ALA A 111 -16.92 -4.39 -4.42
N ALA A 112 -16.98 -3.07 -4.57
CA ALA A 112 -16.59 -2.38 -5.80
C ALA A 112 -15.13 -2.63 -6.20
N ASN A 113 -14.19 -2.80 -5.26
CA ASN A 113 -12.80 -3.14 -5.59
C ASN A 113 -12.69 -4.48 -6.34
N GLY A 114 -13.56 -5.45 -6.00
CA GLY A 114 -13.63 -6.73 -6.70
C GLY A 114 -14.17 -6.63 -8.14
N ARG A 115 -14.47 -5.44 -8.62
CA ARG A 115 -14.96 -5.15 -9.99
C ARG A 115 -13.96 -4.36 -10.84
N VAL A 116 -12.75 -4.14 -10.35
CA VAL A 116 -11.67 -3.60 -11.20
C VAL A 116 -11.34 -4.65 -12.26
N THR A 117 -11.28 -4.22 -13.54
CA THR A 117 -11.12 -5.12 -14.67
C THR A 117 -9.86 -4.80 -15.47
N PRO A 118 -9.31 -5.78 -16.25
CA PRO A 118 -8.24 -5.52 -17.20
C PRO A 118 -8.57 -4.41 -18.21
N ALA A 119 -9.82 -4.32 -18.66
CA ALA A 119 -10.26 -3.28 -19.59
C ALA A 119 -10.21 -1.88 -18.99
N GLN A 120 -10.53 -1.75 -17.69
CA GLN A 120 -10.41 -0.48 -16.98
C GLN A 120 -8.93 -0.05 -16.84
N VAL A 121 -8.03 -0.99 -16.56
CA VAL A 121 -6.59 -0.70 -16.51
C VAL A 121 -6.06 -0.32 -17.89
N ASP A 122 -6.52 -1.00 -18.96
CA ASP A 122 -6.13 -0.65 -20.33
C ASP A 122 -6.66 0.74 -20.74
N ALA A 123 -7.85 1.14 -20.30
CA ALA A 123 -8.36 2.49 -20.50
C ALA A 123 -7.52 3.58 -19.81
N ALA A 124 -6.72 3.21 -18.80
CA ALA A 124 -5.77 4.09 -18.11
C ALA A 124 -4.34 4.03 -18.70
N ARG A 125 -4.13 3.35 -19.85
CA ARG A 125 -2.81 3.14 -20.47
C ARG A 125 -2.03 4.43 -20.68
N ASP A 126 -2.68 5.49 -21.12
CA ASP A 126 -2.00 6.76 -21.41
C ASP A 126 -1.47 7.44 -20.16
N VAL A 127 -2.21 7.38 -19.04
CA VAL A 127 -1.72 7.91 -17.75
C VAL A 127 -0.62 7.02 -17.19
N ILE A 128 -0.69 5.71 -17.35
CA ILE A 128 0.38 4.76 -16.99
C ILE A 128 1.65 5.07 -17.77
N ARG A 129 1.57 5.22 -19.11
CA ARG A 129 2.73 5.59 -19.97
C ARG A 129 3.37 6.88 -19.54
N GLY A 130 2.61 7.82 -19.00
CA GLY A 130 3.10 9.11 -18.53
C GLY A 130 3.74 9.08 -17.14
N ALA A 131 3.66 7.97 -16.41
CA ALA A 131 4.13 7.86 -15.04
C ALA A 131 5.63 7.55 -14.92
N ASP A 132 6.23 7.97 -13.81
CA ASP A 132 7.60 7.61 -13.44
C ASP A 132 7.64 6.28 -12.65
N ALA A 133 6.50 5.89 -12.03
CA ALA A 133 6.30 4.56 -11.44
C ALA A 133 4.81 4.24 -11.28
N VAL A 134 4.50 2.93 -11.24
CA VAL A 134 3.19 2.39 -10.90
C VAL A 134 3.27 1.66 -9.55
N LEU A 135 2.31 1.94 -8.66
CA LEU A 135 2.08 1.19 -7.44
C LEU A 135 0.87 0.29 -7.62
N VAL A 136 0.99 -0.99 -7.24
CA VAL A 136 -0.10 -1.96 -7.27
C VAL A 136 -0.05 -2.89 -6.06
N GLN A 137 -1.22 -3.30 -5.54
CA GLN A 137 -1.38 -4.19 -4.40
C GLN A 137 -2.33 -5.34 -4.77
N LEU A 138 -2.65 -6.25 -3.82
CA LEU A 138 -3.43 -7.44 -4.09
C LEU A 138 -4.87 -7.38 -3.51
N GLU A 139 -5.42 -6.18 -3.33
CA GLU A 139 -6.82 -5.98 -2.88
C GLU A 139 -7.80 -5.74 -4.03
N ILE A 140 -7.38 -5.98 -5.25
CA ILE A 140 -8.19 -5.97 -6.48
C ILE A 140 -8.07 -7.32 -7.19
N PRO A 141 -8.92 -7.65 -8.18
CA PRO A 141 -8.82 -8.91 -8.92
C PRO A 141 -7.44 -9.13 -9.54
N LEU A 142 -6.95 -10.36 -9.46
CA LEU A 142 -5.61 -10.71 -9.94
C LEU A 142 -5.42 -10.51 -11.44
N ASP A 143 -6.47 -10.65 -12.25
CA ASP A 143 -6.44 -10.35 -13.69
C ASP A 143 -6.22 -8.85 -13.96
N ALA A 144 -6.75 -7.97 -13.11
CA ALA A 144 -6.47 -6.54 -13.18
C ALA A 144 -5.03 -6.22 -12.73
N VAL A 145 -4.51 -6.93 -11.73
CA VAL A 145 -3.09 -6.84 -11.33
C VAL A 145 -2.20 -7.26 -12.49
N GLU A 146 -2.45 -8.43 -13.10
CA GLU A 146 -1.70 -8.92 -14.26
C GLU A 146 -1.72 -7.92 -15.43
N ALA A 147 -2.90 -7.38 -15.74
CA ALA A 147 -3.04 -6.34 -16.76
C ALA A 147 -2.18 -5.11 -16.45
N THR A 148 -2.14 -4.69 -15.16
CA THR A 148 -1.30 -3.57 -14.72
C THR A 148 0.18 -3.84 -14.97
N LEU A 149 0.67 -5.02 -14.56
CA LEU A 149 2.07 -5.42 -14.76
C LEU A 149 2.43 -5.45 -16.26
N ARG A 150 1.58 -6.09 -17.07
CA ARG A 150 1.80 -6.19 -18.51
C ARG A 150 1.79 -4.82 -19.20
N ILE A 151 0.80 -3.97 -18.90
CA ILE A 151 0.71 -2.64 -19.52
C ILE A 151 1.91 -1.76 -19.12
N ALA A 152 2.26 -1.72 -17.85
CA ALA A 152 3.41 -0.96 -17.41
C ALA A 152 4.72 -1.48 -18.02
N HIS A 153 4.88 -2.81 -18.15
CA HIS A 153 6.02 -3.43 -18.81
C HIS A 153 6.10 -3.03 -20.30
N ASP A 154 4.97 -3.11 -21.02
CA ASP A 154 4.88 -2.72 -22.44
C ASP A 154 5.23 -1.24 -22.65
N GLU A 155 4.85 -0.37 -21.72
CA GLU A 155 5.12 1.06 -21.74
C GLU A 155 6.49 1.45 -21.13
N GLY A 156 7.25 0.48 -20.62
CA GLY A 156 8.57 0.71 -20.03
C GLY A 156 8.53 1.44 -18.67
N VAL A 157 7.39 1.39 -17.96
CA VAL A 157 7.20 2.06 -16.67
C VAL A 157 7.48 1.10 -15.52
N PRO A 158 8.34 1.46 -14.53
CA PRO A 158 8.64 0.58 -13.41
C PRO A 158 7.42 0.38 -12.50
N VAL A 159 7.20 -0.88 -12.10
CA VAL A 159 6.15 -1.26 -11.15
C VAL A 159 6.76 -1.61 -9.80
N ILE A 160 6.19 -1.07 -8.73
CA ILE A 160 6.41 -1.49 -7.35
C ILE A 160 5.16 -2.28 -6.95
N LEU A 161 5.31 -3.59 -6.76
CA LEU A 161 4.25 -4.48 -6.32
C LEU A 161 4.34 -4.68 -4.81
N ASN A 162 3.34 -4.20 -4.09
CA ASN A 162 3.15 -4.54 -2.68
C ASN A 162 2.29 -5.82 -2.59
N PRO A 163 2.86 -6.99 -2.26
CA PRO A 163 2.17 -8.26 -2.32
C PRO A 163 1.27 -8.51 -1.09
N ALA A 164 0.41 -7.55 -0.77
CA ALA A 164 -0.50 -7.55 0.36
C ALA A 164 -1.97 -7.37 -0.10
N PRO A 165 -2.91 -8.17 0.43
CA PRO A 165 -2.72 -9.31 1.34
C PRO A 165 -1.94 -10.45 0.69
N ALA A 166 -1.16 -11.16 1.52
CA ALA A 166 -0.23 -12.18 1.05
C ALA A 166 -0.92 -13.33 0.33
N GLN A 167 -0.43 -13.67 -0.86
CA GLN A 167 -0.84 -14.85 -1.62
C GLN A 167 0.27 -15.29 -2.58
N LYS A 168 0.23 -16.54 -3.02
CA LYS A 168 1.17 -17.07 -4.00
C LYS A 168 0.94 -16.38 -5.35
N LEU A 169 2.03 -15.93 -5.97
CA LEU A 169 1.99 -15.27 -7.28
C LEU A 169 2.74 -16.10 -8.33
N PRO A 170 2.34 -16.00 -9.62
CA PRO A 170 3.13 -16.54 -10.72
C PRO A 170 4.51 -15.88 -10.77
N LEU A 171 5.59 -16.69 -10.81
CA LEU A 171 6.96 -16.15 -10.86
C LEU A 171 7.21 -15.27 -12.09
N GLU A 172 6.47 -15.48 -13.18
CA GLU A 172 6.56 -14.67 -14.39
C GLU A 172 6.11 -13.21 -14.14
N TRP A 173 5.16 -12.99 -13.21
CA TRP A 173 4.76 -11.64 -12.84
C TRP A 173 5.89 -10.91 -12.12
N LEU A 174 6.63 -11.62 -11.27
CA LEU A 174 7.74 -11.04 -10.51
C LEU A 174 8.89 -10.58 -11.42
N LYS A 175 9.01 -11.16 -12.62
CA LYS A 175 10.02 -10.72 -13.62
C LYS A 175 9.66 -9.39 -14.30
N GLN A 176 8.40 -8.94 -14.19
CA GLN A 176 7.90 -7.71 -14.80
C GLN A 176 7.91 -6.52 -13.84
N VAL A 177 8.21 -6.73 -12.56
CA VAL A 177 8.23 -5.66 -11.56
C VAL A 177 9.63 -5.09 -11.36
N ARG A 178 9.71 -3.81 -11.03
CA ARG A 178 10.97 -3.17 -10.61
C ARG A 178 11.34 -3.60 -9.20
N PHE A 179 10.34 -3.69 -8.29
CA PHE A 179 10.48 -4.21 -6.93
C PHE A 179 9.22 -4.92 -6.49
N ILE A 180 9.39 -5.95 -5.63
CA ILE A 180 8.36 -6.37 -4.68
C ILE A 180 8.71 -5.81 -3.30
N THR A 181 7.66 -5.45 -2.52
CA THR A 181 7.82 -4.83 -1.21
C THR A 181 7.10 -5.61 -0.11
N PRO A 182 7.47 -6.88 0.12
CA PRO A 182 6.86 -7.73 1.12
C PRO A 182 7.39 -7.44 2.53
N ASN A 183 6.64 -7.87 3.55
CA ASN A 183 7.24 -8.28 4.81
C ASN A 183 7.77 -9.73 4.72
N GLN A 184 8.37 -10.25 5.79
CA GLN A 184 8.96 -11.61 5.79
C GLN A 184 7.93 -12.71 5.50
N HIS A 185 6.72 -12.60 6.08
CA HIS A 185 5.64 -13.56 5.88
C HIS A 185 5.10 -13.51 4.44
N GLU A 186 4.91 -12.31 3.92
CA GLU A 186 4.45 -12.09 2.54
C GLU A 186 5.46 -12.64 1.53
N LEU A 187 6.76 -12.44 1.74
CA LEU A 187 7.79 -12.96 0.84
C LEU A 187 7.77 -14.49 0.77
N ALA A 188 7.68 -15.17 1.93
CA ALA A 188 7.59 -16.62 1.97
C ALA A 188 6.34 -17.12 1.21
N MET A 189 5.20 -16.48 1.44
CA MET A 189 3.95 -16.86 0.77
C MET A 189 3.99 -16.62 -0.74
N VAL A 190 4.49 -15.48 -1.19
CA VAL A 190 4.64 -15.14 -2.62
C VAL A 190 5.48 -16.16 -3.34
N LEU A 191 6.58 -16.61 -2.73
CA LEU A 191 7.49 -17.60 -3.32
C LEU A 191 7.03 -19.05 -3.10
N GLY A 192 5.99 -19.28 -2.29
CA GLY A 192 5.52 -20.62 -1.93
C GLY A 192 6.50 -21.38 -1.07
N ALA A 193 7.31 -20.68 -0.28
CA ALA A 193 8.30 -21.23 0.64
C ALA A 193 7.69 -21.48 2.05
N PRO A 194 8.31 -22.36 2.88
CA PRO A 194 7.96 -22.51 4.28
C PRO A 194 8.10 -21.17 5.04
N ALA A 195 7.19 -20.91 6.00
CA ALA A 195 7.13 -19.64 6.73
C ALA A 195 8.36 -19.36 7.62
N ASP A 196 9.11 -20.40 8.00
CA ASP A 196 10.32 -20.37 8.82
C ASP A 196 11.61 -20.23 8.00
N THR A 197 11.52 -20.14 6.67
CA THR A 197 12.70 -19.94 5.81
C THR A 197 13.34 -18.58 6.09
N ASP A 198 14.68 -18.55 6.17
CA ASP A 198 15.42 -17.29 6.36
C ASP A 198 15.09 -16.29 5.25
N PHE A 199 14.68 -15.10 5.64
CA PHE A 199 14.22 -14.09 4.68
C PHE A 199 15.33 -13.62 3.72
N ARG A 200 16.60 -13.65 4.13
CA ARG A 200 17.73 -13.25 3.25
C ARG A 200 17.94 -14.30 2.16
N GLU A 201 17.71 -15.58 2.50
CA GLU A 201 17.70 -16.65 1.51
C GLU A 201 16.55 -16.48 0.52
N LEU A 202 15.33 -16.20 1.03
CA LEU A 202 14.17 -15.90 0.18
C LEU A 202 14.42 -14.69 -0.72
N MET A 203 15.03 -13.63 -0.20
CA MET A 203 15.41 -12.47 -1.01
C MET A 203 16.34 -12.87 -2.16
N ARG A 204 17.34 -13.74 -1.93
CA ARG A 204 18.24 -14.21 -2.99
C ARG A 204 17.54 -15.09 -4.03
N GLN A 205 16.56 -15.87 -3.63
CA GLN A 205 15.77 -16.74 -4.50
C GLN A 205 14.73 -15.99 -5.33
N ALA A 206 14.31 -14.79 -4.92
CA ALA A 206 13.33 -13.99 -5.63
C ALA A 206 13.83 -13.62 -7.05
N PRO A 207 13.01 -13.80 -8.11
CA PRO A 207 13.42 -13.54 -9.48
C PRO A 207 13.47 -12.05 -9.84
N CYS A 208 13.19 -11.18 -8.88
CA CYS A 208 13.18 -9.73 -9.02
C CYS A 208 13.88 -9.05 -7.83
N PRO A 209 14.20 -7.76 -7.92
CA PRO A 209 14.62 -6.96 -6.78
C PRO A 209 13.57 -6.94 -5.67
N VAL A 210 14.05 -6.92 -4.41
CA VAL A 210 13.20 -6.98 -3.20
C VAL A 210 13.54 -5.83 -2.28
N VAL A 211 12.51 -5.18 -1.74
CA VAL A 211 12.63 -4.25 -0.61
C VAL A 211 11.72 -4.79 0.50
N LEU A 212 12.29 -5.48 1.47
CA LEU A 212 11.58 -6.20 2.51
C LEU A 212 11.47 -5.36 3.77
N THR A 213 10.25 -5.13 4.26
CA THR A 213 9.99 -4.36 5.49
C THR A 213 10.00 -5.26 6.72
N ARG A 214 10.57 -4.78 7.85
CA ARG A 214 10.66 -5.50 9.12
C ARG A 214 10.28 -4.64 10.33
N GLY A 215 9.25 -3.82 10.20
CA GLY A 215 8.77 -2.97 11.30
C GLY A 215 9.88 -2.09 11.87
N GLU A 216 10.14 -2.16 13.17
CA GLU A 216 11.15 -1.36 13.88
C GLU A 216 12.60 -1.65 13.44
N ASP A 217 12.87 -2.85 12.90
CA ASP A 217 14.19 -3.19 12.34
C ASP A 217 14.49 -2.41 11.04
N GLY A 218 13.49 -1.76 10.43
CA GLY A 218 13.64 -1.01 9.19
C GLY A 218 13.38 -1.86 7.94
N ALA A 219 14.30 -1.83 6.97
CA ALA A 219 14.12 -2.53 5.71
C ALA A 219 15.40 -3.19 5.22
N TRP A 220 15.24 -4.37 4.61
CA TRP A 220 16.29 -5.06 3.87
C TRP A 220 15.99 -4.93 2.38
N PHE A 221 17.00 -4.66 1.57
CA PHE A 221 16.79 -4.47 0.15
C PHE A 221 17.96 -4.97 -0.68
N ARG A 222 17.66 -5.44 -1.88
CA ARG A 222 18.65 -5.78 -2.90
C ARG A 222 18.13 -5.39 -4.28
N ASP A 223 19.02 -4.92 -5.14
CA ASP A 223 18.80 -4.90 -6.58
C ASP A 223 19.09 -6.30 -7.16
N LYS A 224 18.88 -6.51 -8.46
CA LYS A 224 18.76 -7.82 -9.10
C LYS A 224 19.87 -8.82 -8.72
N ASP A 225 21.11 -8.39 -8.79
CA ASP A 225 22.27 -9.28 -8.58
C ASP A 225 23.09 -8.93 -7.31
N ASP A 226 22.57 -8.03 -6.47
CA ASP A 226 23.23 -7.56 -5.26
C ASP A 226 22.97 -8.50 -4.06
N GLU A 227 23.90 -8.51 -3.10
CA GLU A 227 23.64 -9.04 -1.78
C GLU A 227 22.64 -8.16 -1.02
N PRO A 228 21.79 -8.76 -0.17
CA PRO A 228 20.84 -7.99 0.64
C PRO A 228 21.57 -6.99 1.56
N ARG A 229 21.19 -5.72 1.47
CA ARG A 229 21.66 -4.61 2.32
C ARG A 229 20.58 -4.24 3.32
N HIS A 230 20.95 -3.62 4.42
CA HIS A 230 20.07 -3.24 5.50
C HIS A 230 20.05 -1.73 5.72
N GLN A 231 18.89 -1.15 5.75
CA GLN A 231 18.61 0.18 6.29
C GLN A 231 17.92 0.00 7.65
N ALA A 232 18.59 0.43 8.71
CA ALA A 232 18.00 0.40 10.04
C ALA A 232 16.77 1.30 10.13
N GLY A 233 15.78 0.87 10.91
CA GLY A 233 14.60 1.68 11.20
C GLY A 233 14.94 2.88 12.11
N PHE A 234 14.06 3.85 12.15
CA PHE A 234 14.14 4.98 13.06
C PHE A 234 13.36 4.66 14.33
N LYS A 235 13.98 4.89 15.49
CA LYS A 235 13.31 4.69 16.78
C LYS A 235 12.33 5.81 17.04
N VAL A 236 11.06 5.44 17.20
CA VAL A 236 9.96 6.36 17.52
C VAL A 236 8.99 5.68 18.49
N ASP A 237 8.20 6.47 19.19
CA ASP A 237 7.10 5.96 20.01
C ASP A 237 5.92 5.62 19.08
N ALA A 238 5.73 4.34 18.81
CA ALA A 238 4.67 3.86 17.94
C ALA A 238 3.30 4.00 18.62
N VAL A 239 2.37 4.65 17.93
CA VAL A 239 0.97 4.85 18.35
C VAL A 239 0.04 3.94 17.57
N ASP A 240 0.21 3.86 16.24
CA ASP A 240 -0.62 3.06 15.34
C ASP A 240 0.19 2.64 14.10
N SER A 241 0.31 1.35 13.87
CA SER A 241 1.05 0.82 12.71
C SER A 241 0.23 0.71 11.42
N THR A 242 -1.05 1.09 11.46
CA THR A 242 -1.95 1.03 10.29
C THR A 242 -1.44 1.94 9.18
N GLY A 243 -1.32 1.42 7.96
CA GLY A 243 -0.85 2.17 6.80
C GLY A 243 0.66 2.45 6.74
N ALA A 244 1.46 1.93 7.69
CA ALA A 244 2.93 2.10 7.67
C ALA A 244 3.56 1.52 6.39
N GLY A 245 3.13 0.32 5.99
CA GLY A 245 3.56 -0.32 4.74
C GLY A 245 3.14 0.48 3.51
N ASP A 246 1.92 1.03 3.50
CA ASP A 246 1.43 1.86 2.40
C ASP A 246 2.25 3.15 2.28
N THR A 247 2.52 3.79 3.43
CA THR A 247 3.36 4.99 3.53
C THR A 247 4.79 4.72 3.04
N PHE A 248 5.36 3.57 3.43
CA PHE A 248 6.68 3.12 2.97
C PHE A 248 6.71 2.94 1.45
N ASN A 249 5.73 2.24 0.87
CA ASN A 249 5.63 1.99 -0.57
C ASN A 249 5.53 3.28 -1.39
N ALA A 250 4.70 4.20 -0.94
CA ALA A 250 4.55 5.50 -1.56
C ALA A 250 5.86 6.30 -1.55
N ALA A 251 6.54 6.35 -0.39
CA ALA A 251 7.81 7.04 -0.25
C ALA A 251 8.91 6.40 -1.12
N LEU A 252 8.98 5.06 -1.16
CA LEU A 252 9.92 4.35 -2.04
C LEU A 252 9.71 4.76 -3.50
N ALA A 253 8.47 4.81 -3.99
CA ALA A 253 8.16 5.21 -5.35
C ALA A 253 8.53 6.68 -5.63
N VAL A 254 8.18 7.59 -4.71
CA VAL A 254 8.41 9.04 -4.89
C VAL A 254 9.89 9.37 -4.94
N TYR A 255 10.70 8.72 -4.10
CA TYR A 255 12.13 9.01 -3.96
C TYR A 255 13.04 8.09 -4.78
N LEU A 256 12.50 7.14 -5.54
CA LEU A 256 13.31 6.14 -6.27
C LEU A 256 14.32 6.75 -7.24
N ALA A 257 14.00 7.89 -7.87
CA ALA A 257 14.89 8.59 -8.77
C ALA A 257 16.16 9.15 -8.09
N GLU A 258 16.20 9.25 -6.76
CA GLU A 258 17.37 9.67 -5.98
C GLU A 258 18.35 8.51 -5.70
N GLY A 259 18.01 7.31 -6.15
CA GLY A 259 18.78 6.09 -5.91
C GLY A 259 18.16 5.23 -4.80
N LEU A 260 18.35 3.90 -4.89
CA LEU A 260 17.65 2.93 -4.03
C LEU A 260 17.96 3.12 -2.55
N ASP A 261 19.22 3.37 -2.17
CA ASP A 261 19.63 3.56 -0.77
C ASP A 261 18.94 4.77 -0.14
N VAL A 262 18.91 5.89 -0.89
CA VAL A 262 18.25 7.12 -0.45
C VAL A 262 16.74 6.91 -0.35
N ALA A 263 16.15 6.27 -1.35
CA ALA A 263 14.71 5.99 -1.37
C ALA A 263 14.27 5.10 -0.20
N VAL A 264 15.03 4.03 0.09
CA VAL A 264 14.73 3.13 1.21
C VAL A 264 14.90 3.85 2.56
N ARG A 265 15.96 4.67 2.74
CA ARG A 265 16.14 5.46 3.96
C ARG A 265 14.97 6.44 4.17
N LYS A 266 14.57 7.17 3.12
CA LYS A 266 13.43 8.09 3.17
C LYS A 266 12.12 7.36 3.42
N ALA A 267 11.92 6.18 2.84
CA ALA A 267 10.74 5.35 3.07
C ALA A 267 10.67 4.86 4.53
N CYS A 268 11.78 4.44 5.13
CA CYS A 268 11.84 4.11 6.56
C CYS A 268 11.49 5.31 7.44
N ALA A 269 12.03 6.50 7.15
CA ALA A 269 11.73 7.73 7.90
C ALA A 269 10.25 8.11 7.78
N THR A 270 9.69 8.03 6.57
CA THR A 270 8.29 8.36 6.30
C THR A 270 7.35 7.41 7.06
N ALA A 271 7.65 6.11 7.05
CA ALA A 271 6.90 5.10 7.81
C ALA A 271 7.03 5.31 9.33
N ALA A 272 8.22 5.68 9.83
CA ALA A 272 8.44 5.97 11.24
C ALA A 272 7.60 7.17 11.73
N ILE A 273 7.49 8.23 10.94
CA ILE A 273 6.60 9.35 11.25
C ILE A 273 5.14 8.88 11.24
N ALA A 274 4.74 8.08 10.25
CA ALA A 274 3.36 7.62 10.14
C ALA A 274 2.93 6.81 11.37
N VAL A 275 3.73 5.88 11.85
CA VAL A 275 3.38 5.04 13.02
C VAL A 275 3.34 5.81 14.33
N SER A 276 3.91 7.01 14.43
CA SER A 276 3.84 7.87 15.60
C SER A 276 2.51 8.62 15.76
N ARG A 277 1.57 8.41 14.83
CA ARG A 277 0.28 9.10 14.75
C ARG A 277 -0.85 8.11 14.58
N LEU A 278 -2.07 8.50 14.95
CA LEU A 278 -3.26 7.66 14.85
C LEU A 278 -3.81 7.63 13.42
N GLY A 279 -4.19 6.44 12.95
CA GLY A 279 -4.91 6.19 11.70
C GLY A 279 -4.00 6.13 10.48
N ALA A 280 -4.37 5.32 9.47
CA ALA A 280 -3.58 5.12 8.26
C ALA A 280 -3.28 6.45 7.56
N GLN A 281 -4.28 7.07 6.94
CA GLN A 281 -4.09 8.34 6.24
C GLN A 281 -3.86 9.52 7.20
N GLY A 282 -4.38 9.44 8.45
CA GLY A 282 -4.14 10.44 9.50
C GLY A 282 -2.67 10.54 9.91
N GLY A 283 -1.93 9.43 9.86
CA GLY A 283 -0.52 9.36 10.22
C GLY A 283 0.44 9.82 9.13
N MET A 284 0.04 9.80 7.87
CA MET A 284 0.92 10.06 6.71
C MET A 284 1.50 11.47 6.71
N PRO A 285 2.84 11.62 6.71
CA PRO A 285 3.48 12.92 6.73
C PRO A 285 3.50 13.61 5.35
N ARG A 286 3.80 14.92 5.36
CA ARG A 286 4.15 15.69 4.18
C ARG A 286 5.66 15.69 3.93
N ALA A 287 6.08 16.05 2.72
CA ALA A 287 7.50 16.03 2.30
C ALA A 287 8.41 16.87 3.22
N GLU A 288 7.96 18.04 3.66
CA GLU A 288 8.68 18.92 4.58
C GLU A 288 8.89 18.30 5.97
N GLU A 289 7.94 17.49 6.46
CA GLU A 289 8.06 16.79 7.74
C GLU A 289 9.10 15.67 7.65
N VAL A 290 9.14 14.96 6.51
CA VAL A 290 10.17 13.92 6.26
C VAL A 290 11.55 14.54 6.18
N ALA A 291 11.70 15.69 5.49
CA ALA A 291 12.96 16.40 5.42
C ALA A 291 13.46 16.83 6.81
N ALA A 292 12.61 17.48 7.60
CA ALA A 292 12.94 17.91 8.97
C ALA A 292 13.28 16.72 9.89
N PHE A 293 12.56 15.60 9.74
CA PHE A 293 12.83 14.38 10.51
C PHE A 293 14.22 13.83 10.20
N LEU A 294 14.60 13.75 8.92
CA LEU A 294 15.91 13.25 8.49
C LEU A 294 17.07 14.17 8.89
N GLU A 295 16.86 15.49 8.97
CA GLU A 295 17.86 16.43 9.50
C GLU A 295 18.16 16.19 10.99
N SER A 296 17.14 15.79 11.75
CA SER A 296 17.28 15.48 13.17
C SER A 296 17.76 14.04 13.47
N HIS A 297 17.79 13.17 12.42
CA HIS A 297 18.21 11.77 12.50
C HIS A 297 19.21 11.46 11.36
N PRO A 298 20.45 11.99 11.47
CA PRO A 298 21.47 11.88 10.43
C PRO A 298 21.94 10.44 10.14
#